data_50150cce351fe1d84285c2afe7b47952
#
_entry.id   50150cce351fe1d84285c2afe7b47952
#
_cell.length_a   1.000
_cell.length_b   1.000
_cell.length_c   1.000
_cell.angle_alpha   90.00
_cell.angle_beta   90.00
_cell.angle_gamma   90.00
#
_symmetry.space_group_name_H-M   'P 1'
#
loop_
_entity.id
_entity.type
_entity.pdbx_description
1 polymer ?
#
loop_
_entity_poly.entity_id
_entity_poly.type
_entity_poly.pdbx_seq_one_letter_code
_entity_poly.pdbx_strand_id
1 'polypeptide(L)'
;MVLDAAHGGDDAGGRLANGQLEKNFTLALSVRLRSLLTARGFQVVTTRESDATIGPNRRAEIANHARAQACLSLHGSGSGSGVHLFTSALTPVRPTRFTPWKTAQAGWVTRSLALAGVLNSALLHAGMNVTLGRGSLPAVDSMTCPAVAVEVAPELGSDRKVAAGLDDKDYQAQVAEALAAALVEWRAEASQP
;
A
#
# COMPACT_ATOMS: atom_id res chain seq x y z
N MET A 1 0.17 -10.66 6.77
CA MET A 1 -0.13 -9.31 6.26
C MET A 1 -1.07 -9.34 5.09
N VAL A 2 -1.66 -8.21 4.70
CA VAL A 2 -2.53 -8.11 3.52
C VAL A 2 -1.91 -7.18 2.48
N LEU A 3 -1.98 -7.59 1.22
CA LEU A 3 -1.73 -6.76 0.04
C LEU A 3 -3.04 -6.58 -0.71
N ASP A 4 -3.47 -5.35 -0.83
CA ASP A 4 -4.65 -4.96 -1.60
C ASP A 4 -4.19 -4.35 -2.93
N ALA A 5 -4.28 -5.11 -4.01
CA ALA A 5 -4.06 -4.59 -5.36
C ALA A 5 -5.29 -3.80 -5.78
N ALA A 6 -5.23 -2.47 -5.72
CA ALA A 6 -6.34 -1.59 -6.03
C ALA A 6 -6.88 -1.83 -7.47
N HIS A 7 -8.15 -1.46 -7.69
CA HIS A 7 -8.86 -1.63 -8.95
C HIS A 7 -8.98 -3.10 -9.40
N GLY A 8 -9.38 -3.35 -10.63
CA GLY A 8 -9.53 -4.70 -11.21
C GLY A 8 -10.87 -4.92 -11.88
N GLY A 9 -10.92 -5.82 -12.86
CA GLY A 9 -12.10 -6.10 -13.66
C GLY A 9 -12.59 -4.85 -14.40
N ASP A 10 -13.83 -4.44 -14.15
CA ASP A 10 -14.45 -3.25 -14.77
C ASP A 10 -13.88 -1.92 -14.26
N ASP A 11 -13.27 -1.92 -13.06
CA ASP A 11 -12.57 -0.75 -12.53
C ASP A 11 -11.12 -0.74 -13.02
N ALA A 12 -10.86 0.02 -14.06
CA ALA A 12 -9.53 0.14 -14.66
C ALA A 12 -8.54 0.94 -13.80
N GLY A 13 -9.02 1.76 -12.85
CA GLY A 13 -8.24 2.80 -12.18
C GLY A 13 -7.80 3.90 -13.13
N GLY A 14 -6.72 4.58 -12.78
CA GLY A 14 -6.09 5.59 -13.59
C GLY A 14 -5.41 5.02 -14.85
N ARG A 15 -5.11 5.91 -15.80
CA ARG A 15 -4.22 5.60 -16.93
C ARG A 15 -2.84 6.16 -16.62
N LEU A 16 -1.86 5.29 -16.61
CA LEU A 16 -0.46 5.64 -16.36
C LEU A 16 0.17 6.34 -17.58
N ALA A 17 1.30 7.02 -17.38
CA ALA A 17 1.96 7.82 -18.44
C ALA A 17 2.31 7.02 -19.70
N ASN A 18 2.62 5.73 -19.55
CA ASN A 18 2.88 4.79 -20.66
C ASN A 18 1.62 4.22 -21.31
N GLY A 19 0.41 4.66 -20.89
CA GLY A 19 -0.87 4.17 -21.37
C GLY A 19 -1.37 2.89 -20.66
N GLN A 20 -0.59 2.28 -19.81
CA GLN A 20 -0.99 1.13 -18.99
C GLN A 20 -2.13 1.50 -18.02
N LEU A 21 -3.04 0.58 -17.77
CA LEU A 21 -4.10 0.75 -16.76
C LEU A 21 -3.53 0.48 -15.37
N GLU A 22 -3.92 1.30 -14.39
CA GLU A 22 -3.49 1.17 -13.00
C GLU A 22 -3.72 -0.23 -12.43
N LYS A 23 -4.86 -0.85 -12.72
CA LYS A 23 -5.19 -2.21 -12.26
C LYS A 23 -4.14 -3.25 -12.63
N ASN A 24 -3.48 -3.11 -13.78
CA ASN A 24 -2.46 -4.05 -14.23
C ASN A 24 -1.15 -3.84 -13.48
N PHE A 25 -0.79 -2.58 -13.24
CA PHE A 25 0.38 -2.22 -12.45
C PHE A 25 0.25 -2.70 -11.00
N THR A 26 -0.90 -2.42 -10.35
CA THR A 26 -1.12 -2.80 -8.94
C THR A 26 -1.12 -4.30 -8.73
N LEU A 27 -1.67 -5.06 -9.69
CA LEU A 27 -1.61 -6.52 -9.66
C LEU A 27 -0.16 -7.03 -9.79
N ALA A 28 0.60 -6.50 -10.74
CA ALA A 28 2.01 -6.89 -10.95
C ALA A 28 2.87 -6.57 -9.72
N LEU A 29 2.71 -5.38 -9.14
CA LEU A 29 3.41 -4.98 -7.92
C LEU A 29 3.03 -5.87 -6.73
N SER A 30 1.75 -6.20 -6.57
CA SER A 30 1.26 -7.11 -5.53
C SER A 30 1.89 -8.51 -5.65
N VAL A 31 1.94 -9.06 -6.86
CA VAL A 31 2.56 -10.38 -7.11
C VAL A 31 4.04 -10.37 -6.75
N ARG A 32 4.78 -9.34 -7.19
CA ARG A 32 6.21 -9.18 -6.88
C ARG A 32 6.44 -9.06 -5.38
N LEU A 33 5.72 -8.17 -4.73
CA LEU A 33 5.87 -7.93 -3.29
C LEU A 33 5.48 -9.16 -2.47
N ARG A 34 4.41 -9.88 -2.85
CA ARG A 34 4.03 -11.16 -2.23
C ARG A 34 5.18 -12.18 -2.31
N SER A 35 5.81 -12.32 -3.47
CA SER A 35 6.94 -13.24 -3.65
C SER A 35 8.10 -12.92 -2.71
N LEU A 36 8.51 -11.65 -2.65
CA LEU A 36 9.57 -11.18 -1.77
C LEU A 36 9.26 -11.41 -0.28
N LEU A 37 8.04 -11.14 0.13
CA LEU A 37 7.61 -11.30 1.51
C LEU A 37 7.47 -12.76 1.91
N THR A 38 6.95 -13.60 1.02
CA THR A 38 6.84 -15.05 1.27
C THR A 38 8.22 -15.68 1.43
N ALA A 39 9.20 -15.28 0.60
CA ALA A 39 10.59 -15.72 0.73
C ALA A 39 11.23 -15.28 2.07
N ARG A 40 10.70 -14.21 2.70
CA ARG A 40 11.12 -13.72 4.03
C ARG A 40 10.25 -14.25 5.19
N GLY A 41 9.45 -15.29 4.92
CA GLY A 41 8.65 -15.98 5.94
C GLY A 41 7.37 -15.25 6.37
N PHE A 42 6.82 -14.37 5.52
CA PHE A 42 5.52 -13.77 5.77
C PHE A 42 4.38 -14.66 5.27
N GLN A 43 3.30 -14.71 6.04
CA GLN A 43 2.02 -15.15 5.53
C GLN A 43 1.34 -13.94 4.87
N VAL A 44 1.13 -14.00 3.55
CA VAL A 44 0.57 -12.92 2.75
C VAL A 44 -0.79 -13.33 2.21
N VAL A 45 -1.80 -12.52 2.50
CA VAL A 45 -3.14 -12.61 1.89
C VAL A 45 -3.25 -11.47 0.88
N THR A 46 -3.74 -11.75 -0.30
CA THR A 46 -4.02 -10.77 -1.35
C THR A 46 -5.51 -10.58 -1.53
N THR A 47 -5.97 -9.37 -1.83
CA THR A 47 -7.39 -9.13 -2.09
C THR A 47 -7.82 -9.70 -3.44
N ARG A 48 -6.91 -9.74 -4.42
CA ARG A 48 -7.09 -10.40 -5.72
C ARG A 48 -5.78 -10.97 -6.25
N GLU A 49 -5.89 -12.04 -7.03
CA GLU A 49 -4.75 -12.70 -7.71
C GLU A 49 -4.90 -12.66 -9.24
N SER A 50 -5.98 -12.09 -9.73
CA SER A 50 -6.28 -11.95 -11.16
C SER A 50 -6.95 -10.59 -11.42
N ASP A 51 -7.28 -10.32 -12.68
CA ASP A 51 -8.06 -9.13 -13.06
C ASP A 51 -9.55 -9.36 -12.73
N ALA A 52 -9.91 -9.10 -11.48
CA ALA A 52 -11.24 -9.31 -10.93
C ALA A 52 -11.80 -8.03 -10.30
N THR A 53 -13.09 -7.79 -10.46
CA THR A 53 -13.82 -6.69 -9.82
C THR A 53 -14.03 -6.98 -8.34
N ILE A 54 -13.39 -6.18 -7.47
CA ILE A 54 -13.53 -6.29 -6.01
C ILE A 54 -13.78 -4.91 -5.44
N GLY A 55 -14.98 -4.71 -4.90
CA GLY A 55 -15.37 -3.43 -4.29
C GLY A 55 -14.67 -3.16 -2.95
N PRO A 56 -14.63 -1.89 -2.50
CA PRO A 56 -13.89 -1.46 -1.31
C PRO A 56 -14.32 -2.20 -0.03
N ASN A 57 -15.61 -2.47 0.15
CA ASN A 57 -16.09 -3.22 1.31
C ASN A 57 -15.52 -4.65 1.34
N ARG A 58 -15.50 -5.33 0.20
CA ARG A 58 -14.97 -6.70 0.11
C ARG A 58 -13.46 -6.75 0.37
N ARG A 59 -12.71 -5.72 -0.08
CA ARG A 59 -11.27 -5.57 0.22
C ARG A 59 -11.04 -5.48 1.72
N ALA A 60 -11.80 -4.61 2.41
CA ALA A 60 -11.73 -4.46 3.85
C ALA A 60 -12.15 -5.74 4.60
N GLU A 61 -13.20 -6.45 4.14
CA GLU A 61 -13.59 -7.74 4.72
C GLU A 61 -12.46 -8.77 4.66
N ILE A 62 -11.80 -8.92 3.51
CA ILE A 62 -10.66 -9.83 3.34
C ILE A 62 -9.54 -9.46 4.33
N ALA A 63 -9.20 -8.17 4.42
CA ALA A 63 -8.16 -7.68 5.34
C ALA A 63 -8.52 -7.97 6.80
N ASN A 64 -9.77 -7.72 7.20
CA ASN A 64 -10.23 -7.89 8.56
C ASN A 64 -10.30 -9.37 8.98
N HIS A 65 -10.71 -10.25 8.08
CA HIS A 65 -10.68 -11.71 8.33
C HIS A 65 -9.26 -12.26 8.46
N ALA A 66 -8.31 -11.70 7.74
CA ALA A 66 -6.91 -12.11 7.81
C ALA A 66 -6.24 -11.74 9.14
N ARG A 67 -6.82 -10.86 9.97
CA ARG A 67 -6.26 -10.36 11.24
C ARG A 67 -4.80 -9.92 11.07
N ALA A 68 -4.53 -9.17 10.01
CA ALA A 68 -3.19 -8.84 9.58
C ALA A 68 -2.50 -7.84 10.53
N GLN A 69 -1.19 -7.97 10.68
CA GLN A 69 -0.37 -7.01 11.43
C GLN A 69 0.01 -5.78 10.61
N ALA A 70 -0.19 -5.82 9.30
CA ALA A 70 -0.04 -4.70 8.37
C ALA A 70 -0.88 -4.96 7.12
N CYS A 71 -1.44 -3.88 6.56
CA CYS A 71 -2.22 -3.87 5.34
C CYS A 71 -1.67 -2.77 4.42
N LEU A 72 -1.34 -3.11 3.17
CA LEU A 72 -0.95 -2.15 2.15
C LEU A 72 -1.96 -2.17 1.02
N SER A 73 -2.56 -1.01 0.69
CA SER A 73 -3.34 -0.81 -0.52
C SER A 73 -2.43 -0.20 -1.58
N LEU A 74 -2.24 -0.91 -2.69
CA LEU A 74 -1.27 -0.58 -3.73
C LEU A 74 -1.96 0.15 -4.87
N HIS A 75 -1.44 1.32 -5.23
CA HIS A 75 -1.91 2.20 -6.28
C HIS A 75 -0.79 2.60 -7.23
N GLY A 76 -1.13 3.11 -8.39
CA GLY A 76 -0.21 3.70 -9.34
C GLY A 76 -0.73 5.03 -9.86
N SER A 77 0.14 6.00 -10.05
CA SER A 77 -0.20 7.31 -10.58
C SER A 77 0.55 7.61 -11.88
N GLY A 78 -0.14 8.22 -12.84
CA GLY A 78 0.51 8.76 -14.06
C GLY A 78 1.18 10.11 -13.83
N SER A 79 1.07 10.69 -12.65
CA SER A 79 1.58 12.01 -12.30
C SER A 79 2.20 12.00 -10.90
N GLY A 80 2.97 13.03 -10.58
CA GLY A 80 3.73 13.08 -9.33
C GLY A 80 5.15 12.55 -9.49
N SER A 81 5.84 12.30 -8.38
CA SER A 81 7.20 11.74 -8.38
C SER A 81 7.42 10.84 -7.18
N GLY A 82 7.95 9.65 -7.41
CA GLY A 82 8.34 8.73 -6.38
C GLY A 82 7.18 7.99 -5.73
N VAL A 83 7.18 7.86 -4.41
CA VAL A 83 6.17 7.10 -3.67
C VAL A 83 5.38 8.00 -2.73
N HIS A 84 4.07 7.95 -2.83
CA HIS A 84 3.16 8.68 -1.97
C HIS A 84 2.52 7.71 -0.97
N LEU A 85 2.68 7.97 0.32
CA LEU A 85 2.12 7.17 1.40
C LEU A 85 0.95 7.90 2.03
N PHE A 86 -0.24 7.31 1.98
CA PHE A 86 -1.43 7.88 2.58
C PHE A 86 -1.95 7.03 3.72
N THR A 87 -2.29 7.68 4.83
CA THR A 87 -3.05 7.08 5.93
C THR A 87 -4.44 7.68 6.01
N SER A 88 -5.34 7.01 6.69
CA SER A 88 -6.69 7.52 6.93
C SER A 88 -6.69 8.89 7.60
N ALA A 89 -7.55 9.79 7.14
CA ALA A 89 -7.78 11.10 7.75
C ALA A 89 -8.69 11.04 8.98
N LEU A 90 -9.21 9.88 9.34
CA LEU A 90 -10.05 9.71 10.52
C LEU A 90 -9.32 10.15 11.80
N THR A 91 -10.05 10.75 12.72
CA THR A 91 -9.52 11.09 14.04
C THR A 91 -9.25 9.81 14.83
N PRO A 92 -8.04 9.65 15.43
CA PRO A 92 -7.74 8.50 16.26
C PRO A 92 -8.71 8.38 17.44
N VAL A 93 -9.23 7.18 17.64
CA VAL A 93 -10.07 6.85 18.80
C VAL A 93 -9.60 5.54 19.44
N ARG A 94 -9.93 5.33 20.70
CA ARG A 94 -9.72 4.00 21.30
C ARG A 94 -10.69 3.01 20.65
N PRO A 95 -10.21 1.83 20.18
CA PRO A 95 -11.10 0.82 19.62
C PRO A 95 -12.18 0.43 20.62
N THR A 96 -13.44 0.41 20.18
CA THR A 96 -14.58 -0.04 20.96
C THR A 96 -15.30 -1.17 20.22
N ARG A 97 -16.10 -1.94 20.98
CA ARG A 97 -16.91 -3.02 20.40
C ARG A 97 -17.94 -2.49 19.36
N PHE A 98 -18.28 -1.21 19.44
CA PHE A 98 -19.31 -0.57 18.62
C PHE A 98 -18.72 0.43 17.63
N THR A 99 -17.44 0.32 17.28
CA THR A 99 -16.85 1.17 16.23
C THR A 99 -17.59 0.92 14.90
N PRO A 100 -18.14 1.96 14.23
CA PRO A 100 -18.83 1.77 12.98
C PRO A 100 -17.89 1.20 11.92
N TRP A 101 -18.39 0.27 11.11
CA TRP A 101 -17.62 -0.43 10.07
C TRP A 101 -16.82 0.52 9.16
N LYS A 102 -17.48 1.55 8.61
CA LYS A 102 -16.87 2.50 7.65
C LYS A 102 -15.78 3.39 8.26
N THR A 103 -15.63 3.37 9.56
CA THR A 103 -14.63 4.17 10.30
C THR A 103 -13.79 3.30 11.23
N ALA A 104 -13.73 2.00 10.95
CA ALA A 104 -13.01 1.04 11.79
C ALA A 104 -11.53 1.40 11.92
N GLN A 105 -10.94 2.01 10.90
CA GLN A 105 -9.55 2.47 10.89
C GLN A 105 -9.25 3.54 11.96
N ALA A 106 -10.27 4.25 12.48
CA ALA A 106 -10.08 5.24 13.56
C ALA A 106 -9.36 4.65 14.79
N GLY A 107 -9.58 3.36 15.07
CA GLY A 107 -8.89 2.63 16.14
C GLY A 107 -7.44 2.26 15.81
N TRP A 108 -7.01 2.42 14.57
CA TRP A 108 -5.71 1.97 14.07
C TRP A 108 -4.84 3.09 13.52
N VAL A 109 -5.36 4.32 13.40
CA VAL A 109 -4.66 5.46 12.77
C VAL A 109 -3.28 5.68 13.36
N THR A 110 -3.11 5.63 14.68
CA THR A 110 -1.80 5.83 15.30
C THR A 110 -0.79 4.77 14.86
N ARG A 111 -1.20 3.51 14.78
CA ARG A 111 -0.34 2.42 14.29
C ARG A 111 -0.12 2.50 12.77
N SER A 112 -1.08 2.99 12.02
CA SER A 112 -0.95 3.23 10.58
C SER A 112 0.07 4.34 10.30
N LEU A 113 0.08 5.40 11.11
CA LEU A 113 1.11 6.45 11.03
C LEU A 113 2.50 5.92 11.36
N ALA A 114 2.64 5.05 12.37
CA ALA A 114 3.91 4.39 12.68
C ALA A 114 4.38 3.51 11.50
N LEU A 115 3.49 2.68 10.93
CA LEU A 115 3.80 1.89 9.74
C LEU A 115 4.22 2.78 8.56
N ALA A 116 3.52 3.89 8.32
CA ALA A 116 3.90 4.84 7.27
C ALA A 116 5.28 5.44 7.53
N GLY A 117 5.66 5.68 8.78
CA GLY A 117 7.01 6.13 9.16
C GLY A 117 8.10 5.12 8.80
N VAL A 118 7.90 3.84 9.10
CA VAL A 118 8.83 2.76 8.73
C VAL A 118 8.95 2.63 7.21
N LEU A 119 7.82 2.64 6.50
CA LEU A 119 7.81 2.62 5.02
C LEU A 119 8.55 3.82 4.44
N ASN A 120 8.30 5.03 4.95
CA ASN A 120 8.98 6.25 4.53
C ASN A 120 10.50 6.15 4.72
N SER A 121 10.95 5.70 5.88
CA SER A 121 12.38 5.55 6.17
C SER A 121 13.07 4.62 5.18
N ALA A 122 12.50 3.44 4.93
CA ALA A 122 13.07 2.46 4.02
C ALA A 122 13.10 2.95 2.56
N LEU A 123 12.04 3.62 2.11
CA LEU A 123 11.96 4.17 0.75
C LEU A 123 12.97 5.31 0.55
N LEU A 124 13.10 6.21 1.52
CA LEU A 124 14.13 7.28 1.50
C LEU A 124 15.55 6.68 1.48
N HIS A 125 15.80 5.62 2.27
CA HIS A 125 17.08 4.91 2.29
C HIS A 125 17.40 4.26 0.93
N ALA A 126 16.37 3.82 0.22
CA ALA A 126 16.48 3.31 -1.14
C ALA A 126 16.66 4.42 -2.21
N GLY A 127 16.75 5.69 -1.79
CA GLY A 127 16.98 6.83 -2.67
C GLY A 127 15.74 7.34 -3.40
N MET A 128 14.53 6.95 -2.96
CA MET A 128 13.28 7.38 -3.59
C MET A 128 12.77 8.70 -3.01
N ASN A 129 12.10 9.49 -3.85
CA ASN A 129 11.29 10.60 -3.37
C ASN A 129 10.04 10.06 -2.66
N VAL A 130 9.76 10.53 -1.44
CA VAL A 130 8.58 10.10 -0.68
C VAL A 130 7.77 11.28 -0.21
N THR A 131 6.46 11.20 -0.32
CA THR A 131 5.53 12.13 0.30
C THR A 131 4.58 11.42 1.24
N LEU A 132 4.20 12.10 2.32
CA LEU A 132 3.26 11.60 3.32
C LEU A 132 1.99 12.42 3.26
N GLY A 133 0.84 11.75 3.28
CA GLY A 133 -0.47 12.40 3.27
C GLY A 133 -1.49 11.67 4.13
N ARG A 134 -2.62 12.33 4.33
CA ARG A 134 -3.80 11.74 4.95
C ARG A 134 -5.02 12.06 4.11
N GLY A 135 -5.90 11.07 3.93
CA GLY A 135 -7.09 11.22 3.09
C GLY A 135 -8.23 10.33 3.52
N SER A 136 -9.39 10.53 2.91
CA SER A 136 -10.49 9.57 2.96
C SER A 136 -10.21 8.45 1.97
N LEU A 137 -10.07 7.24 2.49
CA LEU A 137 -9.63 6.06 1.75
C LEU A 137 -10.65 4.93 1.97
N PRO A 138 -11.71 4.82 1.15
CA PRO A 138 -12.89 4.01 1.47
C PRO A 138 -12.63 2.56 1.88
N ALA A 139 -11.68 1.87 1.22
CA ALA A 139 -11.29 0.51 1.62
C ALA A 139 -10.49 0.52 2.92
N VAL A 140 -9.46 1.37 2.99
CA VAL A 140 -8.56 1.51 4.14
C VAL A 140 -9.33 1.95 5.38
N ASP A 141 -10.25 2.92 5.27
CA ASP A 141 -11.02 3.46 6.39
C ASP A 141 -11.87 2.38 7.11
N SER A 142 -12.16 1.29 6.41
CA SER A 142 -12.91 0.14 6.93
C SER A 142 -12.03 -1.01 7.42
N MET A 143 -10.69 -0.92 7.31
CA MET A 143 -9.76 -1.98 7.75
C MET A 143 -9.50 -1.92 9.26
N THR A 144 -9.33 -3.10 9.88
CA THR A 144 -9.00 -3.28 11.30
C THR A 144 -7.55 -3.76 11.49
N CYS A 145 -6.62 -3.16 10.78
CA CYS A 145 -5.18 -3.40 10.82
C CYS A 145 -4.44 -2.07 10.65
N PRO A 146 -3.18 -1.94 11.05
CA PRO A 146 -2.35 -0.83 10.59
C PRO A 146 -2.34 -0.81 9.06
N ALA A 147 -2.82 0.26 8.44
CA ALA A 147 -3.05 0.30 6.99
C ALA A 147 -2.50 1.57 6.35
N VAL A 148 -1.82 1.41 5.22
CA VAL A 148 -1.25 2.49 4.41
C VAL A 148 -1.61 2.25 2.95
N ALA A 149 -2.10 3.27 2.26
CA ALA A 149 -2.16 3.27 0.80
C ALA A 149 -0.81 3.75 0.26
N VAL A 150 -0.24 2.96 -0.63
CA VAL A 150 1.05 3.19 -1.29
C VAL A 150 0.77 3.48 -2.75
N GLU A 151 0.91 4.73 -3.16
CA GLU A 151 0.77 5.15 -4.55
C GLU A 151 2.16 5.36 -5.15
N VAL A 152 2.48 4.61 -6.19
CA VAL A 152 3.75 4.72 -6.91
C VAL A 152 3.54 5.60 -8.13
N ALA A 153 4.33 6.66 -8.25
CA ALA A 153 4.40 7.58 -9.37
C ALA A 153 5.74 7.39 -10.12
N PRO A 154 5.89 7.92 -11.34
CA PRO A 154 7.17 7.94 -12.03
C PRO A 154 8.24 8.63 -11.16
N GLU A 155 9.48 8.16 -11.21
CA GLU A 155 10.59 8.86 -10.58
C GLU A 155 11.03 10.02 -11.49
N LEU A 156 11.12 11.22 -10.94
CA LEU A 156 11.60 12.39 -11.66
C LEU A 156 13.03 12.73 -11.25
N GLY A 157 13.87 12.99 -12.24
CA GLY A 157 15.21 13.51 -12.03
C GLY A 157 15.20 14.98 -11.55
N SER A 158 16.37 15.49 -11.23
CA SER A 158 16.57 16.87 -10.79
C SER A 158 16.15 17.92 -11.86
N ASP A 159 16.13 17.52 -13.11
CA ASP A 159 15.65 18.32 -14.25
C ASP A 159 14.12 18.21 -14.47
N ARG A 160 13.40 17.52 -13.57
CA ARG A 160 11.96 17.24 -13.62
C ARG A 160 11.51 16.39 -14.81
N LYS A 161 12.43 15.73 -15.49
CA LYS A 161 12.10 14.71 -16.48
C LYS A 161 11.93 13.37 -15.82
N VAL A 162 11.18 12.48 -16.45
CA VAL A 162 11.01 11.12 -16.00
C VAL A 162 12.36 10.40 -16.08
N ALA A 163 12.90 10.03 -14.94
CA ALA A 163 14.12 9.22 -14.81
C ALA A 163 13.77 7.73 -14.87
N ALA A 164 12.65 7.32 -14.25
CA ALA A 164 12.13 5.96 -14.35
C ALA A 164 10.60 5.99 -14.41
N GLY A 165 10.02 5.28 -15.36
CA GLY A 165 8.57 5.11 -15.51
C GLY A 165 8.05 3.92 -14.70
N LEU A 166 6.72 3.81 -14.58
CA LEU A 166 6.09 2.67 -13.90
C LEU A 166 6.19 1.35 -14.69
N ASP A 167 6.62 1.37 -15.93
CA ASP A 167 6.95 0.23 -16.77
C ASP A 167 8.43 -0.21 -16.65
N ASP A 168 9.26 0.59 -15.99
CA ASP A 168 10.65 0.24 -15.69
C ASP A 168 10.68 -0.88 -14.64
N LYS A 169 11.25 -2.03 -15.03
CA LYS A 169 11.29 -3.22 -14.17
C LYS A 169 12.25 -3.07 -12.99
N ASP A 170 13.30 -2.28 -13.16
CA ASP A 170 14.29 -2.06 -12.11
C ASP A 170 13.71 -1.11 -11.06
N TYR A 171 13.00 -0.05 -11.49
CA TYR A 171 12.28 0.83 -10.59
C TYR A 171 11.19 0.07 -9.81
N GLN A 172 10.38 -0.76 -10.48
CA GLN A 172 9.39 -1.60 -9.80
C GLN A 172 10.04 -2.57 -8.79
N ALA A 173 11.21 -3.12 -9.14
CA ALA A 173 11.94 -4.01 -8.25
C ALA A 173 12.46 -3.25 -7.02
N GLN A 174 13.03 -2.06 -7.23
CA GLN A 174 13.53 -1.21 -6.16
C GLN A 174 12.42 -0.80 -5.18
N VAL A 175 11.24 -0.37 -5.69
CA VAL A 175 10.06 -0.08 -4.87
C VAL A 175 9.64 -1.31 -4.06
N ALA A 176 9.51 -2.46 -4.69
CA ALA A 176 9.06 -3.70 -4.03
C ALA A 176 10.07 -4.16 -2.95
N GLU A 177 11.37 -4.08 -3.21
CA GLU A 177 12.42 -4.43 -2.25
C GLU A 177 12.42 -3.48 -1.04
N ALA A 178 12.28 -2.17 -1.26
CA ALA A 178 12.21 -1.20 -0.18
C ALA A 178 10.97 -1.41 0.71
N LEU A 179 9.81 -1.67 0.10
CA LEU A 179 8.59 -1.99 0.83
C LEU A 179 8.73 -3.31 1.61
N ALA A 180 9.37 -4.32 1.02
CA ALA A 180 9.61 -5.60 1.70
C ALA A 180 10.58 -5.44 2.88
N ALA A 181 11.64 -4.65 2.74
CA ALA A 181 12.58 -4.34 3.81
C ALA A 181 11.88 -3.63 4.99
N ALA A 182 11.07 -2.61 4.70
CA ALA A 182 10.26 -1.90 5.70
C ALA A 182 9.33 -2.84 6.48
N LEU A 183 8.70 -3.79 5.80
CA LEU A 183 7.79 -4.73 6.45
C LEU A 183 8.52 -5.76 7.32
N VAL A 184 9.77 -6.12 6.99
CA VAL A 184 10.63 -6.93 7.87
C VAL A 184 10.95 -6.16 9.14
N GLU A 185 11.32 -4.89 9.04
CA GLU A 185 11.57 -4.00 10.18
C GLU A 185 10.31 -3.86 11.04
N TRP A 186 9.16 -3.53 10.43
CA TRP A 186 7.87 -3.45 11.11
C TRP A 186 7.53 -4.71 11.93
N ARG A 187 7.77 -5.90 11.34
CA ARG A 187 7.54 -7.17 12.04
C ARG A 187 8.48 -7.34 13.24
N ALA A 188 9.72 -6.95 13.11
CA ALA A 188 10.70 -7.03 14.19
C ALA A 188 10.31 -6.12 15.36
N GLU A 189 9.87 -4.89 15.10
CA GLU A 189 9.36 -3.96 16.12
C GLU A 189 8.12 -4.49 16.84
N ALA A 190 7.17 -5.08 16.08
CA ALA A 190 5.95 -5.64 16.64
C ALA A 190 6.19 -6.89 17.49
N SER A 191 7.37 -7.50 17.40
CA SER A 191 7.77 -8.71 18.14
C SER A 191 8.60 -8.40 19.39
N GLN A 192 8.94 -7.12 19.62
CA GLN A 192 9.62 -6.69 20.84
C GLN A 192 8.60 -6.58 21.98
N PRO A 193 8.90 -7.14 23.17
CA PRO A 193 7.99 -7.19 24.32
C PRO A 193 7.69 -5.80 24.91
#